data_d24d0ad7d1a55014c26e4e8ac4a73171
#
_entry.id   d24d0ad7d1a55014c26e4e8ac4a73171
#
_cell.length_a   1.000
_cell.length_b   1.000
_cell.length_c   1.000
_cell.angle_alpha   90.00
_cell.angle_beta   90.00
_cell.angle_gamma   90.00
#
_symmetry.space_group_name_H-M   'P 1'
#
loop_
_entity.id
_entity.type
_entity.pdbx_description
1 polymer ?
#
loop_
_entity_poly.entity_id
_entity_poly.type
_entity_poly.pdbx_seq_one_letter_code
_entity_poly.pdbx_strand_id
1 'polypeptide(L)'
;VNPLDALLQSRLAQGPIAAAEVMALGLYHPEHGYYRRTMSDGGGPWGFDGKDYYTALDLGSLLGQTLALRLEAAWEWLGRPARFMALEPGAGRGWLGRDVLNAVSGSFAEALVYVHRDDNPAARRAAEMALAPFLATNRARFAAESDPLESFTGAVFSNELLDALPAQPWRWEGERWTWEVLTATGPEWQVADPGEAGAWFTSQTDGLEPRDGSIWCEVLPSVVHELALPLEAGLFLTVDYGESADRLLAKGADLRRFKAHSVDGKWHEDLGEADLTADVDFTRLASLLEQEGLSNLSHMELSKWIRIHAPLDEWGASWMVLPDAERKLRTENLLQLTLPGLMGSRFRVLEGWKEK
;
A
#
# COMPACT_ATOMS: atom_id res chain seq x y z
N VAL A 1 26.50 -16.56 0.21
CA VAL A 1 26.54 -15.17 -0.36
C VAL A 1 25.19 -14.94 -1.03
N ASN A 2 24.51 -13.88 -0.66
CA ASN A 2 23.24 -13.50 -1.26
C ASN A 2 23.48 -13.21 -2.78
N PRO A 3 22.72 -13.81 -3.69
CA PRO A 3 22.87 -13.57 -5.14
C PRO A 3 22.76 -12.10 -5.53
N LEU A 4 21.95 -11.32 -4.83
CA LEU A 4 21.78 -9.88 -5.09
C LEU A 4 23.01 -9.07 -4.70
N ASP A 5 23.79 -9.51 -3.67
CA ASP A 5 25.04 -8.83 -3.29
C ASP A 5 26.06 -8.90 -4.43
N ALA A 6 26.20 -10.05 -5.09
CA ALA A 6 27.12 -10.20 -6.21
C ALA A 6 26.72 -9.32 -7.40
N LEU A 7 25.42 -9.26 -7.69
CA LEU A 7 24.89 -8.39 -8.74
C LEU A 7 25.08 -6.90 -8.40
N LEU A 8 24.82 -6.53 -7.15
CA LEU A 8 25.03 -5.17 -6.65
C LEU A 8 26.50 -4.74 -6.80
N GLN A 9 27.44 -5.58 -6.35
CA GLN A 9 28.87 -5.31 -6.48
C GLN A 9 29.32 -5.15 -7.94
N SER A 10 28.77 -5.97 -8.85
CA SER A 10 29.06 -5.86 -10.28
C SER A 10 28.56 -4.53 -10.87
N ARG A 11 27.41 -4.04 -10.43
CA ARG A 11 26.87 -2.72 -10.85
C ARG A 11 27.69 -1.58 -10.26
N LEU A 12 28.03 -1.65 -8.95
CA LEU A 12 28.84 -0.65 -8.25
C LEU A 12 30.23 -0.48 -8.85
N ALA A 13 30.79 -1.53 -9.45
CA ALA A 13 32.04 -1.43 -10.23
C ALA A 13 31.94 -0.54 -11.48
N GLN A 14 30.73 -0.25 -11.94
CA GLN A 14 30.45 0.63 -13.09
C GLN A 14 30.14 2.07 -12.66
N GLY A 15 29.83 2.31 -11.39
CA GLY A 15 29.53 3.61 -10.81
C GLY A 15 28.49 3.55 -9.69
N PRO A 16 28.17 4.70 -9.10
CA PRO A 16 27.10 4.82 -8.11
C PRO A 16 25.74 4.38 -8.68
N ILE A 17 24.87 3.84 -7.81
CA ILE A 17 23.54 3.35 -8.16
C ILE A 17 22.51 4.17 -7.37
N ALA A 18 21.46 4.67 -8.03
CA ALA A 18 20.38 5.40 -7.39
C ALA A 18 19.65 4.53 -6.35
N ALA A 19 19.26 5.10 -5.22
CA ALA A 19 18.58 4.37 -4.14
C ALA A 19 17.30 3.68 -4.64
N ALA A 20 16.53 4.34 -5.53
CA ALA A 20 15.35 3.74 -6.17
C ALA A 20 15.68 2.47 -6.98
N GLU A 21 16.82 2.43 -7.68
CA GLU A 21 17.24 1.24 -8.41
C GLU A 21 17.65 0.09 -7.48
N VAL A 22 18.27 0.41 -6.35
CA VAL A 22 18.62 -0.59 -5.32
C VAL A 22 17.35 -1.14 -4.68
N MET A 23 16.36 -0.29 -4.36
CA MET A 23 15.05 -0.69 -3.86
C MET A 23 14.34 -1.62 -4.87
N ALA A 24 14.31 -1.24 -6.14
CA ALA A 24 13.73 -2.06 -7.21
C ALA A 24 14.41 -3.43 -7.31
N LEU A 25 15.74 -3.47 -7.23
CA LEU A 25 16.52 -4.70 -7.24
C LEU A 25 16.18 -5.59 -6.04
N GLY A 26 16.14 -5.01 -4.83
CA GLY A 26 15.87 -5.73 -3.59
C GLY A 26 14.46 -6.30 -3.53
N LEU A 27 13.46 -5.56 -3.97
CA LEU A 27 12.05 -5.96 -3.86
C LEU A 27 11.59 -6.84 -5.05
N TYR A 28 11.99 -6.50 -6.28
CA TYR A 28 11.35 -7.00 -7.49
C TYR A 28 12.24 -7.85 -8.40
N HIS A 29 13.49 -8.17 -8.01
CA HIS A 29 14.30 -9.07 -8.82
C HIS A 29 13.55 -10.38 -9.09
N PRO A 30 13.46 -10.85 -10.37
CA PRO A 30 12.55 -11.93 -10.76
C PRO A 30 12.73 -13.25 -9.97
N GLU A 31 13.97 -13.55 -9.54
CA GLU A 31 14.30 -14.80 -8.84
C GLU A 31 14.61 -14.59 -7.36
N HIS A 32 15.18 -13.43 -6.99
CA HIS A 32 15.78 -13.21 -5.68
C HIS A 32 15.18 -12.00 -4.94
N GLY A 33 14.22 -11.29 -5.53
CA GLY A 33 13.55 -10.15 -4.91
C GLY A 33 12.71 -10.57 -3.71
N TYR A 34 12.56 -9.67 -2.76
CA TYR A 34 11.85 -9.90 -1.51
C TYR A 34 10.44 -10.46 -1.74
N TYR A 35 9.68 -9.92 -2.68
CA TYR A 35 8.34 -10.41 -3.02
C TYR A 35 8.33 -11.73 -3.82
N ARG A 36 9.49 -12.31 -4.13
CA ARG A 36 9.62 -13.68 -4.69
C ARG A 36 9.97 -14.72 -3.63
N ARG A 37 10.27 -14.28 -2.39
CA ARG A 37 10.64 -15.21 -1.31
C ARG A 37 9.51 -16.14 -0.94
N THR A 38 9.89 -17.39 -0.71
CA THR A 38 9.05 -18.38 -0.03
C THR A 38 9.80 -18.78 1.24
N MET A 39 9.18 -18.61 2.40
CA MET A 39 9.75 -19.02 3.68
C MET A 39 9.78 -20.55 3.79
N SER A 40 10.55 -21.08 4.75
CA SER A 40 10.69 -22.53 4.97
C SER A 40 9.36 -23.24 5.27
N ASP A 41 8.38 -22.52 5.77
CA ASP A 41 7.01 -23.01 6.00
C ASP A 41 6.11 -22.96 4.74
N GLY A 42 6.63 -22.54 3.59
CA GLY A 42 5.91 -22.37 2.35
C GLY A 42 5.12 -21.06 2.23
N GLY A 43 5.14 -20.23 3.28
CA GLY A 43 4.50 -18.91 3.31
C GLY A 43 5.41 -17.78 2.84
N GLY A 44 4.91 -16.55 2.91
CA GLY A 44 5.67 -15.33 2.68
C GLY A 44 6.29 -14.76 3.96
N PRO A 45 7.01 -13.63 3.87
CA PRO A 45 7.77 -13.04 4.99
C PRO A 45 6.92 -12.22 5.99
N TRP A 46 5.62 -12.17 5.83
CA TRP A 46 4.67 -11.39 6.63
C TRP A 46 4.00 -12.20 7.75
N GLY A 47 3.61 -11.54 8.85
CA GLY A 47 2.91 -12.11 10.00
C GLY A 47 3.66 -11.91 11.31
N PHE A 48 3.12 -12.43 12.44
CA PHE A 48 3.70 -12.21 13.76
C PHE A 48 4.88 -13.14 14.10
N ASP A 49 4.74 -14.44 13.89
CA ASP A 49 5.72 -15.42 14.38
C ASP A 49 6.88 -15.64 13.40
N GLY A 50 8.06 -15.10 13.75
CA GLY A 50 9.30 -15.30 12.99
C GLY A 50 9.29 -14.70 11.59
N LYS A 51 8.45 -13.70 11.35
CA LYS A 51 8.30 -12.96 10.09
C LYS A 51 8.95 -11.58 10.20
N ASP A 52 9.03 -10.87 9.08
CA ASP A 52 9.71 -9.58 9.03
C ASP A 52 8.84 -8.43 9.54
N TYR A 53 7.54 -8.44 9.25
CA TYR A 53 6.59 -7.41 9.67
C TYR A 53 5.16 -7.96 9.80
N TYR A 54 4.29 -7.17 10.44
CA TYR A 54 2.85 -7.38 10.47
C TYR A 54 2.12 -6.13 9.98
N THR A 55 0.96 -6.34 9.36
CA THR A 55 0.13 -5.30 8.75
C THR A 55 -1.13 -5.05 9.58
N ALA A 56 -1.91 -4.02 9.19
CA ALA A 56 -3.24 -3.81 9.78
C ALA A 56 -4.16 -5.04 9.63
N LEU A 57 -3.92 -5.90 8.63
CA LEU A 57 -4.68 -7.12 8.40
C LEU A 57 -4.36 -8.24 9.41
N ASP A 58 -3.19 -8.22 10.01
CA ASP A 58 -2.83 -9.17 11.07
C ASP A 58 -3.53 -8.85 12.40
N LEU A 59 -4.06 -7.62 12.58
CA LEU A 59 -4.91 -7.22 13.71
C LEU A 59 -6.36 -7.73 13.59
N GLY A 60 -6.70 -8.48 12.54
CA GLY A 60 -8.02 -9.07 12.33
C GLY A 60 -8.86 -8.32 11.29
N SER A 61 -10.15 -8.60 11.27
CA SER A 61 -11.05 -8.25 10.15
C SER A 61 -11.64 -6.83 10.18
N LEU A 62 -11.26 -5.98 11.14
CA LEU A 62 -11.90 -4.65 11.31
C LEU A 62 -11.74 -3.73 10.10
N LEU A 63 -10.55 -3.73 9.49
CA LEU A 63 -10.31 -2.95 8.27
C LEU A 63 -11.19 -3.46 7.12
N GLY A 64 -11.23 -4.77 6.90
CA GLY A 64 -12.05 -5.39 5.85
C GLY A 64 -13.55 -5.18 6.07
N GLN A 65 -14.03 -5.26 7.33
CA GLN A 65 -15.42 -4.96 7.69
C GLN A 65 -15.78 -3.50 7.40
N THR A 66 -14.90 -2.55 7.76
CA THR A 66 -15.11 -1.13 7.46
C THR A 66 -15.11 -0.87 5.96
N LEU A 67 -14.18 -1.49 5.24
CA LEU A 67 -14.11 -1.40 3.78
C LEU A 67 -15.36 -1.98 3.13
N ALA A 68 -15.89 -3.10 3.62
CA ALA A 68 -17.13 -3.69 3.12
C ALA A 68 -18.30 -2.71 3.17
N LEU A 69 -18.47 -2.00 4.28
CA LEU A 69 -19.50 -0.94 4.41
C LEU A 69 -19.27 0.20 3.43
N ARG A 70 -18.02 0.56 3.19
CA ARG A 70 -17.69 1.63 2.24
C ARG A 70 -17.95 1.22 0.79
N LEU A 71 -17.66 -0.06 0.45
CA LEU A 71 -17.97 -0.62 -0.87
C LEU A 71 -19.49 -0.75 -1.09
N GLU A 72 -20.26 -1.12 -0.07
CA GLU A 72 -21.72 -1.17 -0.14
C GLU A 72 -22.30 0.24 -0.37
N ALA A 73 -21.80 1.25 0.33
CA ALA A 73 -22.18 2.64 0.10
C ALA A 73 -21.84 3.11 -1.33
N ALA A 74 -20.72 2.66 -1.89
CA ALA A 74 -20.37 2.93 -3.28
C ALA A 74 -21.31 2.23 -4.27
N TRP A 75 -21.69 0.98 -4.00
CA TRP A 75 -22.67 0.25 -4.78
C TRP A 75 -24.04 0.94 -4.77
N GLU A 76 -24.49 1.44 -3.61
CA GLU A 76 -25.73 2.20 -3.48
C GLU A 76 -25.67 3.53 -4.25
N TRP A 77 -24.57 4.27 -4.12
CA TRP A 77 -24.35 5.52 -4.86
C TRP A 77 -24.41 5.32 -6.39
N LEU A 78 -23.90 4.19 -6.88
CA LEU A 78 -23.97 3.79 -8.29
C LEU A 78 -25.35 3.31 -8.74
N GLY A 79 -26.37 3.33 -7.87
CA GLY A 79 -27.72 2.90 -8.18
C GLY A 79 -27.92 1.39 -8.10
N ARG A 80 -27.12 0.71 -7.31
CA ARG A 80 -27.19 -0.74 -7.04
C ARG A 80 -27.08 -1.61 -8.30
N PRO A 81 -25.99 -1.49 -9.09
CA PRO A 81 -25.80 -2.26 -10.28
C PRO A 81 -25.85 -3.77 -9.97
N ALA A 82 -26.37 -4.58 -10.88
CA ALA A 82 -26.47 -6.04 -10.72
C ALA A 82 -25.08 -6.73 -10.61
N ARG A 83 -24.02 -6.05 -11.07
CA ARG A 83 -22.64 -6.48 -10.92
C ARG A 83 -21.77 -5.30 -10.47
N PHE A 84 -21.07 -5.51 -9.36
CA PHE A 84 -20.12 -4.57 -8.78
C PHE A 84 -18.78 -5.28 -8.66
N MET A 85 -17.77 -4.81 -9.36
CA MET A 85 -16.43 -5.40 -9.28
C MET A 85 -15.60 -4.68 -8.23
N ALA A 86 -14.92 -5.41 -7.37
CA ALA A 86 -13.99 -4.90 -6.38
C ALA A 86 -12.59 -5.45 -6.68
N LEU A 87 -11.75 -4.64 -7.29
CA LEU A 87 -10.39 -4.98 -7.68
C LEU A 87 -9.40 -4.61 -6.57
N GLU A 88 -8.61 -5.58 -6.13
CA GLU A 88 -7.50 -5.37 -5.18
C GLU A 88 -6.16 -5.70 -5.86
N PRO A 89 -5.42 -4.71 -6.36
CA PRO A 89 -4.04 -4.86 -6.79
C PRO A 89 -3.11 -4.98 -5.56
N GLY A 90 -2.04 -5.78 -5.69
CA GLY A 90 -1.16 -6.09 -4.56
C GLY A 90 -1.89 -6.84 -3.44
N ALA A 91 -2.86 -7.69 -3.78
CA ALA A 91 -3.80 -8.30 -2.83
C ALA A 91 -3.16 -9.29 -1.84
N GLY A 92 -1.88 -9.61 -2.00
CA GLY A 92 -1.12 -10.44 -1.10
C GLY A 92 -1.82 -11.77 -0.76
N ARG A 93 -1.98 -12.04 0.53
CA ARG A 93 -2.62 -13.25 1.06
C ARG A 93 -4.13 -13.33 0.84
N GLY A 94 -4.74 -12.31 0.22
CA GLY A 94 -6.18 -12.21 -0.01
C GLY A 94 -7.01 -12.04 1.27
N TRP A 95 -6.39 -11.63 2.37
CA TRP A 95 -7.08 -11.51 3.66
C TRP A 95 -8.03 -10.33 3.70
N LEU A 96 -7.67 -9.19 3.12
CA LEU A 96 -8.56 -8.03 3.05
C LEU A 96 -9.81 -8.37 2.21
N GLY A 97 -9.63 -8.94 1.02
CA GLY A 97 -10.73 -9.41 0.19
C GLY A 97 -11.60 -10.48 0.87
N ARG A 98 -11.00 -11.45 1.58
CA ARG A 98 -11.71 -12.44 2.41
C ARG A 98 -12.58 -11.75 3.46
N ASP A 99 -12.04 -10.77 4.18
CA ASP A 99 -12.74 -10.10 5.27
C ASP A 99 -13.88 -9.22 4.76
N VAL A 100 -13.69 -8.56 3.61
CA VAL A 100 -14.76 -7.87 2.86
C VAL A 100 -15.87 -8.86 2.48
N LEU A 101 -15.53 -9.96 1.83
CA LEU A 101 -16.48 -10.95 1.35
C LEU A 101 -17.27 -11.65 2.47
N ASN A 102 -16.67 -11.80 3.65
CA ASN A 102 -17.34 -12.31 4.86
C ASN A 102 -18.29 -11.29 5.51
N ALA A 103 -18.02 -9.99 5.34
CA ALA A 103 -18.78 -8.92 5.98
C ALA A 103 -20.04 -8.53 5.20
N VAL A 104 -20.08 -8.77 3.89
CA VAL A 104 -21.22 -8.38 3.04
C VAL A 104 -22.34 -9.42 3.06
N SER A 105 -23.59 -8.93 2.90
CA SER A 105 -24.79 -9.77 2.88
C SER A 105 -25.85 -9.24 1.89
N GLY A 106 -26.95 -9.98 1.73
CA GLY A 106 -28.09 -9.56 0.89
C GLY A 106 -27.72 -9.32 -0.57
N SER A 107 -28.39 -8.38 -1.20
CA SER A 107 -28.25 -8.08 -2.63
C SER A 107 -26.88 -7.51 -3.01
N PHE A 108 -26.19 -6.84 -2.08
CA PHE A 108 -24.81 -6.41 -2.34
C PHE A 108 -23.87 -7.61 -2.43
N ALA A 109 -24.01 -8.60 -1.55
CA ALA A 109 -23.20 -9.82 -1.63
C ALA A 109 -23.43 -10.64 -2.92
N GLU A 110 -24.62 -10.55 -3.50
CA GLU A 110 -24.95 -11.17 -4.79
C GLU A 110 -24.33 -10.41 -5.97
N ALA A 111 -24.25 -9.08 -5.87
CA ALA A 111 -23.70 -8.21 -6.91
C ALA A 111 -22.15 -8.15 -6.89
N LEU A 112 -21.54 -8.35 -5.72
CA LEU A 112 -20.11 -8.18 -5.51
C LEU A 112 -19.28 -9.32 -6.12
N VAL A 113 -18.34 -8.97 -7.00
CA VAL A 113 -17.29 -9.87 -7.51
C VAL A 113 -15.92 -9.29 -7.12
N TYR A 114 -15.24 -9.97 -6.23
CA TYR A 114 -13.89 -9.61 -5.82
C TYR A 114 -12.85 -10.13 -6.81
N VAL A 115 -11.87 -9.29 -7.16
CA VAL A 115 -10.77 -9.63 -8.06
C VAL A 115 -9.44 -9.44 -7.32
N HIS A 116 -8.80 -10.55 -7.03
CA HIS A 116 -7.45 -10.61 -6.48
C HIS A 116 -6.44 -10.45 -7.62
N ARG A 117 -5.54 -9.45 -7.51
CA ARG A 117 -4.49 -9.21 -8.49
C ARG A 117 -3.13 -9.11 -7.79
N ASP A 118 -2.34 -10.18 -7.90
CA ASP A 118 -1.00 -10.28 -7.31
C ASP A 118 -0.23 -11.41 -7.98
N ASP A 119 1.01 -11.15 -8.36
CA ASP A 119 1.89 -12.12 -9.04
C ASP A 119 2.88 -12.82 -8.09
N ASN A 120 2.84 -12.53 -6.78
CA ASN A 120 3.67 -13.24 -5.81
C ASN A 120 3.18 -14.69 -5.63
N PRO A 121 4.01 -15.72 -5.93
CA PRO A 121 3.56 -17.11 -5.87
C PRO A 121 3.21 -17.61 -4.46
N ALA A 122 3.87 -17.11 -3.41
CA ALA A 122 3.57 -17.47 -2.03
C ALA A 122 2.26 -16.82 -1.56
N ALA A 123 2.08 -15.54 -1.88
CA ALA A 123 0.85 -14.80 -1.63
C ALA A 123 -0.33 -15.46 -2.35
N ARG A 124 -0.18 -15.82 -3.61
CA ARG A 124 -1.19 -16.49 -4.40
C ARG A 124 -1.67 -17.81 -3.77
N ARG A 125 -0.74 -18.67 -3.31
CA ARG A 125 -1.12 -19.91 -2.61
C ARG A 125 -1.90 -19.65 -1.31
N ALA A 126 -1.50 -18.66 -0.54
CA ALA A 126 -2.21 -18.27 0.68
C ALA A 126 -3.62 -17.72 0.35
N ALA A 127 -3.73 -16.91 -0.71
CA ALA A 127 -5.00 -16.37 -1.18
C ALA A 127 -5.95 -17.45 -1.70
N GLU A 128 -5.45 -18.47 -2.39
CA GLU A 128 -6.26 -19.63 -2.84
C GLU A 128 -6.93 -20.34 -1.67
N MET A 129 -6.22 -20.51 -0.54
CA MET A 129 -6.80 -21.07 0.67
C MET A 129 -7.80 -20.10 1.35
N ALA A 130 -7.43 -18.84 1.50
CA ALA A 130 -8.25 -17.83 2.17
C ALA A 130 -9.57 -17.57 1.42
N LEU A 131 -9.55 -17.60 0.10
CA LEU A 131 -10.68 -17.27 -0.78
C LEU A 131 -11.44 -18.49 -1.30
N ALA A 132 -11.04 -19.71 -0.94
CA ALA A 132 -11.61 -20.95 -1.46
C ALA A 132 -13.16 -21.01 -1.48
N PRO A 133 -13.90 -20.61 -0.41
CA PRO A 133 -15.37 -20.62 -0.42
C PRO A 133 -15.98 -19.67 -1.46
N PHE A 134 -15.32 -18.55 -1.72
CA PHE A 134 -15.77 -17.50 -2.63
C PHE A 134 -15.41 -17.81 -4.08
N LEU A 135 -14.28 -18.48 -4.31
CA LEU A 135 -13.89 -19.00 -5.62
C LEU A 135 -14.89 -20.07 -6.09
N ALA A 136 -15.30 -20.97 -5.19
CA ALA A 136 -16.27 -22.02 -5.49
C ALA A 136 -17.66 -21.47 -5.89
N THR A 137 -17.99 -20.26 -5.49
CA THR A 137 -19.28 -19.60 -5.80
C THR A 137 -19.15 -18.47 -6.83
N ASN A 138 -17.99 -18.30 -7.47
CA ASN A 138 -17.68 -17.23 -8.42
C ASN A 138 -17.83 -15.80 -7.84
N ARG A 139 -17.79 -15.66 -6.51
CA ARG A 139 -17.75 -14.36 -5.83
C ARG A 139 -16.35 -13.78 -5.72
N ALA A 140 -15.33 -14.60 -5.95
CA ALA A 140 -13.95 -14.20 -6.09
C ALA A 140 -13.32 -14.79 -7.35
N ARG A 141 -12.37 -14.09 -7.92
CA ARG A 141 -11.52 -14.58 -8.99
C ARG A 141 -10.12 -14.03 -8.88
N PHE A 142 -9.17 -14.65 -9.55
CA PHE A 142 -7.82 -14.17 -9.69
C PHE A 142 -7.61 -13.52 -11.06
N ALA A 143 -6.76 -12.49 -11.10
CA ALA A 143 -6.19 -11.93 -12.31
C ALA A 143 -4.67 -11.83 -12.13
N ALA A 144 -3.89 -12.11 -13.17
CA ALA A 144 -2.47 -11.82 -13.18
C ALA A 144 -2.24 -10.30 -13.37
N GLU A 145 -1.07 -9.80 -12.97
CA GLU A 145 -0.73 -8.39 -13.23
C GLU A 145 -0.64 -8.08 -14.74
N SER A 146 -0.22 -9.07 -15.53
CA SER A 146 -0.15 -8.97 -16.98
C SER A 146 -1.51 -9.08 -17.70
N ASP A 147 -2.57 -9.53 -16.98
CA ASP A 147 -3.89 -9.68 -17.62
C ASP A 147 -4.51 -8.31 -17.89
N PRO A 148 -4.99 -8.06 -19.12
CA PRO A 148 -5.74 -6.85 -19.40
C PRO A 148 -7.05 -6.88 -18.60
N LEU A 149 -7.34 -5.79 -17.92
CA LEU A 149 -8.61 -5.61 -17.23
C LEU A 149 -9.60 -4.92 -18.17
N GLU A 150 -10.73 -5.54 -18.39
CA GLU A 150 -11.87 -4.84 -19.02
C GLU A 150 -12.36 -3.74 -18.09
N SER A 151 -12.85 -2.64 -18.69
CA SER A 151 -13.48 -1.56 -17.93
C SER A 151 -14.68 -2.04 -17.12
N PHE A 152 -14.83 -1.52 -15.92
CA PHE A 152 -15.88 -1.96 -15.01
C PHE A 152 -16.44 -0.84 -14.13
N THR A 153 -17.66 -1.05 -13.65
CA THR A 153 -18.28 -0.27 -12.59
C THR A 153 -18.06 -0.96 -11.25
N GLY A 154 -17.54 -0.23 -10.25
CA GLY A 154 -17.27 -0.85 -8.96
C GLY A 154 -16.26 -0.11 -8.09
N ALA A 155 -15.23 -0.78 -7.64
CA ALA A 155 -14.16 -0.17 -6.85
C ALA A 155 -12.79 -0.73 -7.18
N VAL A 156 -11.77 0.12 -7.07
CA VAL A 156 -10.36 -0.27 -6.95
C VAL A 156 -9.92 0.10 -5.54
N PHE A 157 -9.33 -0.85 -4.83
CA PHE A 157 -8.77 -0.55 -3.51
C PHE A 157 -7.46 -1.30 -3.27
N SER A 158 -6.56 -0.69 -2.50
CA SER A 158 -5.26 -1.30 -2.13
C SER A 158 -4.90 -1.02 -0.68
N ASN A 159 -4.08 -1.88 -0.11
CA ASN A 159 -3.51 -1.71 1.23
C ASN A 159 -2.01 -2.03 1.18
N GLU A 160 -1.17 -1.08 1.58
CA GLU A 160 0.30 -1.23 1.61
C GLU A 160 0.84 -1.72 0.25
N LEU A 161 0.51 -0.98 -0.81
CA LEU A 161 0.94 -1.23 -2.18
C LEU A 161 1.93 -0.16 -2.68
N LEU A 162 1.62 1.11 -2.40
CA LEU A 162 2.33 2.22 -3.00
C LEU A 162 3.64 2.55 -2.28
N ASP A 163 3.74 2.23 -1.00
CA ASP A 163 4.96 2.38 -0.19
C ASP A 163 6.09 1.45 -0.64
N ALA A 164 5.74 0.36 -1.33
CA ALA A 164 6.68 -0.59 -1.91
C ALA A 164 7.20 -0.19 -3.29
N LEU A 165 6.66 0.86 -3.91
CA LEU A 165 7.14 1.34 -5.21
C LEU A 165 8.54 1.93 -5.10
N PRO A 166 9.43 1.66 -6.09
CA PRO A 166 10.78 2.20 -6.10
C PRO A 166 10.78 3.72 -5.98
N ALA A 167 11.43 4.23 -4.94
CA ALA A 167 11.39 5.63 -4.59
C ALA A 167 12.79 6.18 -4.32
N GLN A 168 13.03 7.42 -4.73
CA GLN A 168 14.31 8.10 -4.69
C GLN A 168 14.30 9.18 -3.60
N PRO A 169 15.15 9.08 -2.56
CA PRO A 169 15.36 10.15 -1.60
C PRO A 169 16.08 11.34 -2.23
N TRP A 170 15.57 12.54 -1.96
CA TRP A 170 16.13 13.83 -2.35
C TRP A 170 16.33 14.72 -1.16
N ARG A 171 17.38 15.57 -1.19
CA ARG A 171 17.71 16.55 -0.14
C ARG A 171 18.04 17.89 -0.75
N TRP A 172 17.55 18.97 -0.12
CA TRP A 172 17.93 20.34 -0.44
C TRP A 172 19.07 20.78 0.48
N GLU A 173 20.19 21.19 -0.09
CA GLU A 173 21.38 21.65 0.63
C GLU A 173 21.54 23.18 0.56
N GLY A 174 20.43 23.93 0.55
CA GLY A 174 20.39 25.39 0.57
C GLY A 174 20.57 26.06 -0.81
N GLU A 175 21.31 25.48 -1.72
CA GLU A 175 21.56 26.03 -3.05
C GLU A 175 21.34 25.02 -4.19
N ARG A 176 21.28 23.73 -3.84
CA ARG A 176 21.22 22.62 -4.83
C ARG A 176 20.49 21.42 -4.26
N TRP A 177 19.94 20.64 -5.18
CA TRP A 177 19.39 19.35 -4.88
C TRP A 177 20.48 18.27 -4.89
N THR A 178 20.41 17.37 -3.93
CA THR A 178 21.18 16.13 -3.89
C THR A 178 20.23 14.94 -3.80
N TRP A 179 20.62 13.82 -4.37
CA TRP A 179 19.90 12.57 -4.27
C TRP A 179 20.76 11.50 -3.63
N GLU A 180 20.14 10.52 -3.00
CA GLU A 180 20.86 9.45 -2.34
C GLU A 180 21.25 8.36 -3.36
N VAL A 181 22.52 7.95 -3.33
CA VAL A 181 23.07 6.89 -4.16
C VAL A 181 23.84 5.90 -3.30
N LEU A 182 23.93 4.67 -3.74
CA LEU A 182 24.83 3.67 -3.18
C LEU A 182 26.15 3.69 -3.96
N THR A 183 27.27 3.81 -3.25
CA THR A 183 28.64 3.73 -3.77
C THR A 183 29.34 2.47 -3.24
N ALA A 184 30.55 2.20 -3.69
CA ALA A 184 31.35 1.09 -3.18
C ALA A 184 31.70 1.24 -1.69
N THR A 185 31.60 2.44 -1.12
CA THR A 185 31.87 2.78 0.27
C THR A 185 30.63 2.90 1.13
N GLY A 186 29.44 2.85 0.55
CA GLY A 186 28.15 2.98 1.21
C GLY A 186 27.26 4.06 0.61
N PRO A 187 26.12 4.40 1.25
CA PRO A 187 25.22 5.46 0.82
C PRO A 187 25.89 6.83 0.86
N GLU A 188 25.65 7.63 -0.17
CA GLU A 188 26.17 9.00 -0.31
C GLU A 188 25.13 9.92 -0.94
N TRP A 189 25.16 11.20 -0.60
CA TRP A 189 24.37 12.25 -1.24
C TRP A 189 25.19 12.91 -2.35
N GLN A 190 24.69 12.88 -3.58
CA GLN A 190 25.37 13.46 -4.75
C GLN A 190 24.49 14.52 -5.41
N VAL A 191 25.13 15.58 -5.92
CA VAL A 191 24.43 16.66 -6.64
C VAL A 191 23.80 16.08 -7.90
N ALA A 192 22.51 16.38 -8.09
CA ALA A 192 21.76 15.96 -9.26
C ALA A 192 20.75 17.03 -9.68
N ASP A 193 20.38 17.01 -10.96
CA ASP A 193 19.24 17.79 -11.45
C ASP A 193 17.94 17.10 -11.02
N PRO A 194 17.10 17.74 -10.21
CA PRO A 194 15.87 17.12 -9.73
C PRO A 194 14.74 17.07 -10.78
N GLY A 195 14.85 17.80 -11.89
CA GLY A 195 13.84 17.83 -12.94
C GLY A 195 12.41 18.05 -12.41
N GLU A 196 11.50 17.13 -12.72
CA GLU A 196 10.11 17.18 -12.28
C GLU A 196 9.97 17.08 -10.75
N ALA A 197 10.81 16.29 -10.09
CA ALA A 197 10.80 16.17 -8.63
C ALA A 197 11.06 17.52 -7.96
N GLY A 198 12.07 18.27 -8.42
CA GLY A 198 12.38 19.59 -7.88
C GLY A 198 11.29 20.62 -8.16
N ALA A 199 10.68 20.59 -9.34
CA ALA A 199 9.54 21.44 -9.68
C ALA A 199 8.34 21.15 -8.75
N TRP A 200 8.04 19.88 -8.51
CA TRP A 200 7.00 19.47 -7.57
C TRP A 200 7.31 19.94 -6.15
N PHE A 201 8.48 19.61 -5.61
CA PHE A 201 8.86 19.99 -4.24
C PHE A 201 8.79 21.51 -4.03
N THR A 202 9.27 22.27 -4.98
CA THR A 202 9.23 23.75 -4.92
C THR A 202 7.78 24.25 -4.91
N SER A 203 6.88 23.65 -5.66
CA SER A 203 5.46 24.03 -5.70
C SER A 203 4.72 23.78 -4.38
N GLN A 204 5.22 22.88 -3.53
CA GLN A 204 4.59 22.49 -2.25
C GLN A 204 5.08 23.33 -1.05
N THR A 205 5.99 24.25 -1.24
CA THR A 205 6.66 24.99 -0.14
C THR A 205 6.16 26.41 0.04
N ASP A 206 5.14 26.89 -0.69
CA ASP A 206 4.66 28.29 -0.66
C ASP A 206 5.79 29.33 -0.76
N GLY A 207 6.86 29.02 -1.49
CA GLY A 207 8.08 29.85 -1.61
C GLY A 207 9.07 29.71 -0.45
N LEU A 208 8.84 28.80 0.49
CA LEU A 208 9.84 28.41 1.49
C LEU A 208 10.84 27.44 0.86
N GLU A 209 12.11 27.57 1.22
CA GLU A 209 13.11 26.58 0.81
C GLU A 209 12.76 25.21 1.43
N PRO A 210 12.76 24.12 0.65
CA PRO A 210 12.56 22.78 1.19
C PRO A 210 13.61 22.49 2.25
N ARG A 211 13.16 22.02 3.41
CA ARG A 211 14.07 21.60 4.49
C ARG A 211 14.18 20.09 4.46
N ASP A 212 15.36 19.56 4.67
CA ASP A 212 15.68 18.19 5.06
C ASP A 212 15.29 17.01 4.13
N GLY A 213 14.75 17.25 2.93
CA GLY A 213 14.58 16.17 1.95
C GLY A 213 13.16 15.69 1.73
N SER A 214 12.99 14.93 0.68
CA SER A 214 11.72 14.34 0.25
C SER A 214 11.94 13.05 -0.53
N ILE A 215 10.86 12.34 -0.80
CA ILE A 215 10.83 11.11 -1.59
C ILE A 215 10.15 11.37 -2.94
N TRP A 216 10.73 10.83 -3.99
CA TRP A 216 10.16 10.85 -5.33
C TRP A 216 10.01 9.45 -5.91
N CYS A 217 8.80 9.04 -6.19
CA CYS A 217 8.51 7.79 -6.89
C CYS A 217 8.25 8.09 -8.37
N GLU A 218 9.21 7.75 -9.23
CA GLU A 218 9.14 8.01 -10.67
C GLU A 218 8.02 7.21 -11.34
N VAL A 219 7.76 6.00 -10.90
CA VAL A 219 6.76 5.10 -11.49
C VAL A 219 5.34 5.36 -11.00
N LEU A 220 5.14 6.24 -10.00
CA LEU A 220 3.82 6.50 -9.44
C LEU A 220 2.77 6.92 -10.49
N PRO A 221 3.06 7.82 -11.46
CA PRO A 221 2.08 8.20 -12.47
C PRO A 221 1.59 7.03 -13.32
N SER A 222 2.50 6.16 -13.75
CA SER A 222 2.12 4.98 -14.57
C SER A 222 1.31 3.97 -13.75
N VAL A 223 1.67 3.75 -12.49
CA VAL A 223 0.91 2.86 -11.60
C VAL A 223 -0.48 3.41 -11.34
N VAL A 224 -0.62 4.70 -11.03
CA VAL A 224 -1.93 5.34 -10.83
C VAL A 224 -2.80 5.24 -12.08
N HIS A 225 -2.21 5.47 -13.27
CA HIS A 225 -2.92 5.30 -14.54
C HIS A 225 -3.44 3.86 -14.71
N GLU A 226 -2.58 2.86 -14.52
CA GLU A 226 -2.95 1.45 -14.65
C GLU A 226 -4.05 1.03 -13.67
N LEU A 227 -4.05 1.58 -12.46
CA LEU A 227 -5.04 1.28 -11.44
C LEU A 227 -6.39 1.98 -11.71
N ALA A 228 -6.36 3.22 -12.19
CA ALA A 228 -7.56 4.04 -12.44
C ALA A 228 -8.21 3.77 -13.80
N LEU A 229 -7.43 3.35 -14.80
CA LEU A 229 -7.88 3.15 -16.18
C LEU A 229 -9.09 2.21 -16.29
N PRO A 230 -9.11 1.01 -15.66
CA PRO A 230 -10.22 0.08 -15.83
C PRO A 230 -11.49 0.49 -15.06
N LEU A 231 -11.41 1.44 -14.14
CA LEU A 231 -12.57 1.94 -13.40
C LEU A 231 -13.35 2.93 -14.27
N GLU A 232 -14.54 2.55 -14.77
CA GLU A 232 -15.44 3.46 -15.50
C GLU A 232 -16.21 4.40 -14.58
N ALA A 233 -16.75 3.84 -13.50
CA ALA A 233 -17.45 4.58 -12.47
C ALA A 233 -17.36 3.85 -11.12
N GLY A 234 -17.19 4.62 -10.04
CA GLY A 234 -17.13 4.04 -8.71
C GLY A 234 -16.09 4.64 -7.79
N LEU A 235 -15.64 3.84 -6.84
CA LEU A 235 -14.74 4.23 -5.76
C LEU A 235 -13.30 3.81 -6.07
N PHE A 236 -12.35 4.71 -5.89
CA PHE A 236 -10.94 4.40 -5.71
C PHE A 236 -10.57 4.63 -4.25
N LEU A 237 -9.88 3.70 -3.63
CA LEU A 237 -9.43 3.79 -2.23
C LEU A 237 -8.05 3.16 -2.06
N THR A 238 -7.14 3.85 -1.39
CA THR A 238 -5.86 3.24 -0.98
C THR A 238 -5.58 3.54 0.49
N VAL A 239 -5.03 2.54 1.18
CA VAL A 239 -4.53 2.64 2.55
C VAL A 239 -3.04 2.42 2.51
N ASP A 240 -2.25 3.41 2.95
CA ASP A 240 -0.80 3.30 2.87
C ASP A 240 -0.09 4.18 3.91
N TYR A 241 1.22 3.98 4.08
CA TYR A 241 2.07 4.87 4.87
C TYR A 241 2.39 6.13 4.07
N GLY A 242 2.37 7.28 4.73
CA GLY A 242 2.75 8.52 4.07
C GLY A 242 2.12 9.75 4.71
N GLU A 243 2.25 10.87 4.02
CA GLU A 243 1.73 12.18 4.45
C GLU A 243 1.43 13.08 3.24
N SER A 244 0.93 14.28 3.52
CA SER A 244 0.89 15.36 2.52
C SER A 244 2.32 15.84 2.17
N ALA A 245 2.50 16.35 0.96
CA ALA A 245 3.80 16.78 0.46
C ALA A 245 4.50 17.78 1.37
N ASP A 246 3.76 18.78 1.90
CA ASP A 246 4.28 19.79 2.82
C ASP A 246 4.85 19.16 4.12
N ARG A 247 4.17 18.14 4.65
CA ARG A 247 4.63 17.43 5.85
C ARG A 247 5.81 16.52 5.58
N LEU A 248 5.85 15.87 4.42
CA LEU A 248 7.01 15.07 4.00
C LEU A 248 8.25 15.95 3.87
N LEU A 249 8.11 17.11 3.22
CA LEU A 249 9.19 18.09 3.07
C LEU A 249 9.69 18.64 4.43
N ALA A 250 8.77 18.86 5.38
CA ALA A 250 9.12 19.38 6.72
C ALA A 250 9.75 18.30 7.63
N LYS A 251 9.36 17.03 7.45
CA LYS A 251 9.81 15.89 8.27
C LYS A 251 11.12 15.28 7.75
N GLY A 252 11.36 15.39 6.44
CA GLY A 252 12.30 14.54 5.73
C GLY A 252 11.70 13.15 5.49
N ALA A 253 12.01 12.56 4.35
CA ALA A 253 11.51 11.24 3.97
C ALA A 253 12.66 10.39 3.44
N ASP A 254 12.92 9.26 4.11
CA ASP A 254 13.99 8.32 3.78
C ASP A 254 13.39 6.93 3.51
N LEU A 255 14.16 6.08 2.82
CA LEU A 255 13.82 4.66 2.70
C LEU A 255 13.96 3.97 4.06
N ARG A 256 13.02 3.07 4.35
CA ARG A 256 13.03 2.24 5.56
C ARG A 256 13.21 0.78 5.18
N ARG A 257 13.99 0.08 5.99
CA ARG A 257 14.16 -1.36 5.92
C ARG A 257 13.41 -2.02 7.07
N PHE A 258 12.60 -3.02 6.75
CA PHE A 258 11.91 -3.86 7.72
C PHE A 258 12.50 -5.27 7.69
N LYS A 259 13.00 -5.75 8.81
CA LYS A 259 13.52 -7.11 8.98
C LYS A 259 13.33 -7.58 10.42
N ALA A 260 12.76 -8.76 10.62
CA ALA A 260 12.55 -9.37 11.94
C ALA A 260 11.91 -8.40 12.96
N HIS A 261 10.84 -7.70 12.57
CA HIS A 261 10.11 -6.68 13.34
C HIS A 261 10.94 -5.46 13.77
N SER A 262 12.10 -5.24 13.15
CA SER A 262 12.91 -4.04 13.34
C SER A 262 12.79 -3.13 12.12
N VAL A 263 12.89 -1.82 12.36
CA VAL A 263 12.87 -0.78 11.32
C VAL A 263 14.14 0.07 11.45
N ASP A 264 14.85 0.23 10.35
CA ASP A 264 16.00 1.13 10.26
C ASP A 264 16.16 1.74 8.86
N GLY A 265 17.16 2.62 8.68
CA GLY A 265 17.49 3.27 7.41
C GLY A 265 18.57 2.55 6.58
N LYS A 266 18.85 1.30 6.86
CA LYS A 266 19.90 0.54 6.15
C LYS A 266 19.38 -0.12 4.88
N TRP A 267 18.72 0.67 4.05
CA TRP A 267 18.02 0.22 2.85
C TRP A 267 18.89 -0.53 1.82
N HIS A 268 20.20 -0.44 1.92
CA HIS A 268 21.17 -1.08 1.04
C HIS A 268 21.67 -2.44 1.55
N GLU A 269 21.31 -2.83 2.78
CA GLU A 269 21.68 -4.11 3.37
C GLU A 269 20.56 -5.15 3.20
N ASP A 270 20.93 -6.42 3.17
CA ASP A 270 19.99 -7.55 3.15
C ASP A 270 19.02 -7.54 1.96
N LEU A 271 19.46 -7.10 0.78
CA LEU A 271 18.61 -7.02 -0.41
C LEU A 271 17.99 -8.39 -0.73
N GLY A 272 16.68 -8.38 -1.00
CA GLY A 272 15.88 -9.58 -1.21
C GLY A 272 15.57 -10.37 0.08
N GLU A 273 16.15 -9.98 1.23
CA GLU A 273 15.89 -10.60 2.53
C GLU A 273 15.14 -9.68 3.50
N ALA A 274 15.05 -8.41 3.21
CA ALA A 274 14.35 -7.39 3.97
C ALA A 274 13.33 -6.67 3.09
N ASP A 275 12.24 -6.20 3.70
CA ASP A 275 11.30 -5.32 3.04
C ASP A 275 11.83 -3.89 3.04
N LEU A 276 11.57 -3.18 1.95
CA LEU A 276 11.97 -1.79 1.78
C LEU A 276 10.73 -0.95 1.47
N THR A 277 10.53 0.13 2.21
CA THR A 277 9.38 1.01 2.03
C THR A 277 9.78 2.48 1.97
N ALA A 278 8.92 3.27 1.35
CA ALA A 278 9.00 4.72 1.30
C ALA A 278 7.65 5.34 1.68
N ASP A 279 7.66 6.53 2.28
CA ASP A 279 6.41 7.27 2.51
C ASP A 279 5.77 7.69 1.17
N VAL A 280 4.47 7.47 1.03
CA VAL A 280 3.69 7.92 -0.14
C VAL A 280 3.38 9.41 0.00
N ASP A 281 3.64 10.19 -1.06
CA ASP A 281 3.17 11.57 -1.17
C ASP A 281 1.68 11.57 -1.59
N PHE A 282 0.80 11.71 -0.61
CA PHE A 282 -0.63 11.71 -0.83
C PHE A 282 -1.15 12.96 -1.54
N THR A 283 -0.42 14.08 -1.50
CA THR A 283 -0.76 15.27 -2.29
C THR A 283 -0.54 15.01 -3.78
N ARG A 284 0.60 14.40 -4.12
CA ARG A 284 0.90 14.01 -5.50
C ARG A 284 -0.03 12.92 -6.00
N LEU A 285 -0.30 11.91 -5.17
CA LEU A 285 -1.23 10.83 -5.49
C LEU A 285 -2.63 11.39 -5.80
N ALA A 286 -3.15 12.32 -4.99
CA ALA A 286 -4.43 12.97 -5.23
C ALA A 286 -4.44 13.72 -6.57
N SER A 287 -3.40 14.51 -6.85
CA SER A 287 -3.28 15.23 -8.13
C SER A 287 -3.25 14.30 -9.35
N LEU A 288 -2.59 13.15 -9.25
CA LEU A 288 -2.55 12.14 -10.32
C LEU A 288 -3.94 11.49 -10.51
N LEU A 289 -4.64 11.18 -9.45
CA LEU A 289 -6.00 10.62 -9.51
C LEU A 289 -7.00 11.62 -10.13
N GLU A 290 -6.86 12.93 -9.85
CA GLU A 290 -7.67 13.97 -10.52
C GLU A 290 -7.41 13.97 -12.03
N GLN A 291 -6.19 13.81 -12.48
CA GLN A 291 -5.85 13.71 -13.90
C GLN A 291 -6.46 12.46 -14.57
N GLU A 292 -6.68 11.39 -13.80
CA GLU A 292 -7.40 10.18 -14.25
C GLU A 292 -8.94 10.31 -14.17
N GLY A 293 -9.45 11.50 -13.85
CA GLY A 293 -10.88 11.80 -13.81
C GLY A 293 -11.58 11.43 -12.51
N LEU A 294 -10.83 11.21 -11.43
CA LEU A 294 -11.43 11.06 -10.10
C LEU A 294 -11.72 12.43 -9.49
N SER A 295 -12.76 12.50 -8.71
CA SER A 295 -13.23 13.71 -8.02
C SER A 295 -13.56 13.42 -6.56
N ASN A 296 -13.91 14.48 -5.81
CA ASN A 296 -14.28 14.36 -4.39
C ASN A 296 -13.23 13.59 -3.56
N LEU A 297 -11.96 13.88 -3.83
CA LEU A 297 -10.86 13.23 -3.15
C LEU A 297 -10.85 13.60 -1.66
N SER A 298 -10.69 12.60 -0.82
CA SER A 298 -10.62 12.73 0.64
C SER A 298 -9.38 12.02 1.16
N HIS A 299 -8.52 12.75 1.89
CA HIS A 299 -7.31 12.24 2.50
C HIS A 299 -7.36 12.41 4.02
N MET A 300 -7.16 11.32 4.78
CA MET A 300 -7.17 11.35 6.24
C MET A 300 -6.42 10.18 6.87
N GLU A 301 -6.19 10.26 8.18
CA GLU A 301 -5.69 9.13 8.96
C GLU A 301 -6.66 7.93 8.92
N LEU A 302 -6.14 6.70 8.82
CA LEU A 302 -6.93 5.48 8.88
C LEU A 302 -7.77 5.41 10.17
N SER A 303 -7.21 5.85 11.29
CA SER A 303 -7.91 5.93 12.58
C SER A 303 -9.18 6.79 12.51
N LYS A 304 -9.12 7.91 11.79
CA LYS A 304 -10.26 8.80 11.57
C LYS A 304 -11.24 8.18 10.59
N TRP A 305 -10.74 7.59 9.50
CA TRP A 305 -11.57 6.95 8.48
C TRP A 305 -12.41 5.80 9.07
N ILE A 306 -11.80 4.92 9.90
CA ILE A 306 -12.53 3.85 10.60
C ILE A 306 -13.61 4.44 11.50
N ARG A 307 -13.32 5.48 12.30
CA ARG A 307 -14.31 6.11 13.18
C ARG A 307 -15.49 6.74 12.45
N ILE A 308 -15.30 7.17 11.19
CA ILE A 308 -16.37 7.75 10.39
C ILE A 308 -17.25 6.67 9.75
N HIS A 309 -16.65 5.57 9.30
CA HIS A 309 -17.34 4.59 8.45
C HIS A 309 -17.76 3.31 9.17
N ALA A 310 -17.16 2.99 10.34
CA ALA A 310 -17.50 1.80 11.10
C ALA A 310 -18.53 2.09 12.21
N PRO A 311 -19.53 1.22 12.43
CA PRO A 311 -20.49 1.33 13.52
C PRO A 311 -19.89 0.80 14.83
N LEU A 312 -18.92 1.53 15.38
CA LEU A 312 -18.09 1.06 16.49
C LEU A 312 -18.88 0.73 17.76
N ASP A 313 -19.94 1.49 18.05
CA ASP A 313 -20.80 1.26 19.22
C ASP A 313 -21.58 -0.06 19.06
N GLU A 314 -22.09 -0.36 17.86
CA GLU A 314 -22.80 -1.59 17.55
C GLU A 314 -21.87 -2.81 17.64
N TRP A 315 -20.66 -2.67 17.11
CA TRP A 315 -19.64 -3.72 17.20
C TRP A 315 -19.25 -3.97 18.64
N GLY A 316 -18.97 -2.92 19.43
CA GLY A 316 -18.68 -3.04 20.85
C GLY A 316 -19.81 -3.74 21.62
N ALA A 317 -21.06 -3.37 21.37
CA ALA A 317 -22.21 -4.02 21.97
C ALA A 317 -22.32 -5.51 21.59
N SER A 318 -22.08 -5.85 20.29
CA SER A 318 -22.11 -7.23 19.82
C SER A 318 -21.03 -8.11 20.43
N TRP A 319 -19.89 -7.53 20.81
CA TRP A 319 -18.78 -8.28 21.42
C TRP A 319 -19.01 -8.61 22.89
N MET A 320 -19.97 -7.98 23.56
CA MET A 320 -20.26 -8.23 24.98
C MET A 320 -20.72 -9.68 25.28
N VAL A 321 -21.21 -10.39 24.26
CA VAL A 321 -21.64 -11.80 24.39
C VAL A 321 -20.51 -12.78 24.00
N LEU A 322 -19.36 -12.30 23.53
CA LEU A 322 -18.21 -13.15 23.19
C LEU A 322 -17.45 -13.61 24.44
N PRO A 323 -16.69 -14.72 24.35
CA PRO A 323 -15.76 -15.12 25.39
C PRO A 323 -14.77 -13.98 25.72
N ASP A 324 -14.39 -13.86 27.00
CA ASP A 324 -13.56 -12.75 27.49
C ASP A 324 -12.26 -12.58 26.70
N ALA A 325 -11.57 -13.66 26.35
CA ALA A 325 -10.33 -13.61 25.59
C ALA A 325 -10.55 -13.04 24.18
N GLU A 326 -11.61 -13.44 23.51
CA GLU A 326 -11.94 -12.97 22.17
C GLU A 326 -12.37 -11.49 22.20
N ARG A 327 -13.23 -11.13 23.16
CA ARG A 327 -13.65 -9.74 23.37
C ARG A 327 -12.45 -8.83 23.63
N LYS A 328 -11.52 -9.26 24.50
CA LYS A 328 -10.30 -8.53 24.80
C LYS A 328 -9.46 -8.31 23.55
N LEU A 329 -9.20 -9.36 22.77
CA LEU A 329 -8.42 -9.29 21.55
C LEU A 329 -9.05 -8.31 20.53
N ARG A 330 -10.36 -8.40 20.30
CA ARG A 330 -11.06 -7.50 19.35
C ARG A 330 -10.99 -6.04 19.83
N THR A 331 -11.11 -5.82 21.14
CA THR A 331 -11.00 -4.47 21.71
C THR A 331 -9.57 -3.93 21.55
N GLU A 332 -8.55 -4.71 21.86
CA GLU A 332 -7.16 -4.31 21.69
C GLU A 332 -6.85 -3.98 20.22
N ASN A 333 -7.29 -4.80 19.28
CA ASN A 333 -7.11 -4.56 17.85
C ASN A 333 -7.85 -3.29 17.37
N LEU A 334 -9.06 -3.06 17.86
CA LEU A 334 -9.79 -1.81 17.59
C LEU A 334 -9.03 -0.59 18.11
N LEU A 335 -8.50 -0.65 19.33
CA LEU A 335 -7.71 0.44 19.89
C LEU A 335 -6.45 0.71 19.08
N GLN A 336 -5.75 -0.33 18.61
CA GLN A 336 -4.59 -0.18 17.70
C GLN A 336 -4.92 0.59 16.42
N LEU A 337 -6.11 0.37 15.87
CA LEU A 337 -6.55 1.01 14.63
C LEU A 337 -7.20 2.39 14.83
N THR A 338 -7.70 2.71 16.03
CA THR A 338 -8.53 3.91 16.24
C THR A 338 -7.96 4.95 17.19
N LEU A 339 -7.02 4.59 18.07
CA LEU A 339 -6.43 5.55 19.00
C LEU A 339 -5.28 6.35 18.38
N PRO A 340 -5.15 7.64 18.75
CA PRO A 340 -4.02 8.47 18.33
C PRO A 340 -2.67 7.88 18.76
N GLY A 341 -1.67 7.98 17.88
CA GLY A 341 -0.31 7.53 18.16
C GLY A 341 -0.09 6.02 18.02
N LEU A 342 -1.14 5.23 17.79
CA LEU A 342 -1.05 3.81 17.49
C LEU A 342 -1.04 3.56 15.98
N MET A 343 -1.16 2.30 15.56
CA MET A 343 -1.01 1.88 14.16
C MET A 343 -1.89 2.68 13.20
N GLY A 344 -3.19 2.84 13.50
CA GLY A 344 -4.12 3.55 12.63
C GLY A 344 -3.80 5.04 12.40
N SER A 345 -2.93 5.66 13.23
CA SER A 345 -2.46 7.03 13.00
C SER A 345 -1.27 7.12 12.05
N ARG A 346 -0.60 6.00 11.75
CA ARG A 346 0.56 5.95 10.85
C ARG A 346 0.14 5.78 9.41
N PHE A 347 -1.02 5.17 9.20
CA PHE A 347 -1.60 4.98 7.88
C PHE A 347 -2.45 6.17 7.46
N ARG A 348 -2.49 6.41 6.17
CA ARG A 348 -3.40 7.34 5.50
C ARG A 348 -4.35 6.58 4.61
N VAL A 349 -5.57 7.11 4.51
CA VAL A 349 -6.55 6.66 3.52
C VAL A 349 -6.76 7.81 2.55
N LEU A 350 -6.66 7.52 1.27
CA LEU A 350 -7.12 8.39 0.22
C LEU A 350 -8.24 7.68 -0.54
N GLU A 351 -9.37 8.34 -0.66
CA GLU A 351 -10.49 7.86 -1.47
C GLU A 351 -10.96 8.93 -2.45
N GLY A 352 -11.46 8.52 -3.60
CA GLY A 352 -11.99 9.39 -4.63
C GLY A 352 -13.04 8.67 -5.47
N TRP A 353 -13.82 9.44 -6.20
CA TRP A 353 -14.95 8.96 -6.97
C TRP A 353 -14.77 9.23 -8.45
N LYS A 354 -15.06 8.23 -9.26
CA LYS A 354 -15.16 8.37 -10.71
C LYS A 354 -16.63 8.33 -11.11
N GLU A 355 -17.11 9.41 -11.69
CA GLU A 355 -18.45 9.49 -12.24
C GLU A 355 -18.50 8.96 -13.67
N LYS A 356 -19.68 8.49 -14.13
CA LYS A 356 -19.86 8.01 -15.51
C LYS A 356 -19.72 9.14 -16.52
#